data_8fc76d196ec1f1b91bc3413410a87790
#
_entry.id   8fc76d196ec1f1b91bc3413410a87790
#
_cell.length_a   1.000
_cell.length_b   1.000
_cell.length_c   1.000
_cell.angle_alpha   90.00
_cell.angle_beta   90.00
_cell.angle_gamma   90.00
#
_symmetry.space_group_name_H-M   'P 1'
#
loop_
_entity.id
_entity.type
_entity.pdbx_description
1 polymer ?
#
loop_
_entity_poly.entity_id
_entity_poly.type
_entity_poly.pdbx_seq_one_letter_code
_entity_poly.pdbx_strand_id
1 'polypeptide(L)'
;MKPIFKTISLLVFFTANQYTVAAQSIYFPPINNNLMWDTVSPATLGWCTNRIDSLYNFLNLQRSKAFIVLKDGKIVLEKYFDNFTKDSIWYWASAGKTITSFLTGKAQEDGFLSINDASLKYLGTGWTTCSATQEINITIRNQLTMTSGLNDGVPDNHCTTNTCLQYLAPVNTRWAYHNAPYTLLEQVLSNATGQNINAYTQTALKNKTGITGIWISPGFNNLFYSKARSMARFGLLYQNKCIWGTDTLLRDTSYTRQSLNSSQTLNYSYGYLWWLNAKQSYMVPTLQTVIPGAYAPAAPTDMYAGIGKNGQIVSIAPSKGLVVVRMGESPVDNNEVPFLLCNKIWENLNYVMCSSSSNNTYTFIGNGNWNVASNWSNNTIPPAILPSGDQVIINPIANGACILNTAQIISNGASMSVAAGKNFILMGNLIVN
;
A
#
# COMPACT_ATOMS: atom_id res chain seq x y z
N MET A 1 -79.60 25.47 0.53
CA MET A 1 -78.90 24.16 0.45
C MET A 1 -77.49 24.43 -0.07
N LYS A 2 -76.48 24.29 0.78
CA LYS A 2 -75.06 24.38 0.39
C LYS A 2 -74.51 22.97 0.11
N PRO A 3 -73.77 22.70 -0.97
CA PRO A 3 -73.19 21.40 -1.21
C PRO A 3 -71.93 21.16 -0.35
N ILE A 4 -71.87 20.03 0.30
CA ILE A 4 -70.72 19.54 1.07
C ILE A 4 -69.84 18.81 0.11
N PHE A 5 -68.62 19.36 -0.20
CA PHE A 5 -67.55 18.64 -0.88
C PHE A 5 -66.79 17.78 0.13
N LYS A 6 -66.86 16.45 -0.03
CA LYS A 6 -66.00 15.49 0.69
C LYS A 6 -64.72 15.32 -0.07
N THR A 7 -63.62 15.80 0.51
CA THR A 7 -62.28 15.54 0.02
C THR A 7 -61.83 14.17 0.45
N ILE A 8 -61.61 13.25 -0.49
CA ILE A 8 -61.01 11.92 -0.24
C ILE A 8 -59.49 12.11 -0.35
N SER A 9 -58.77 12.02 0.76
CA SER A 9 -57.29 11.92 0.76
C SER A 9 -56.89 10.49 0.52
N LEU A 10 -56.23 10.24 -0.62
CA LEU A 10 -55.63 8.95 -0.97
C LEU A 10 -54.23 8.89 -0.34
N LEU A 11 -54.06 8.12 0.72
CA LEU A 11 -52.77 7.81 1.32
C LEU A 11 -52.08 6.74 0.48
N VAL A 12 -51.03 7.12 -0.29
CA VAL A 12 -50.17 6.16 -0.99
C VAL A 12 -49.05 5.75 -0.05
N PHE A 13 -49.09 4.53 0.44
CA PHE A 13 -48.01 3.94 1.19
C PHE A 13 -46.89 3.48 0.23
N PHE A 14 -45.76 4.20 0.21
CA PHE A 14 -44.54 3.72 -0.40
C PHE A 14 -43.87 2.74 0.56
N THR A 15 -43.92 1.45 0.30
CA THR A 15 -43.07 0.46 0.97
C THR A 15 -41.67 0.55 0.34
N ALA A 16 -40.75 1.23 1.00
CA ALA A 16 -39.33 1.17 0.66
C ALA A 16 -38.81 -0.23 1.04
N ASN A 17 -38.61 -1.09 0.05
CA ASN A 17 -37.84 -2.30 0.24
C ASN A 17 -36.38 -1.93 0.54
N GLN A 18 -36.03 -1.94 1.82
CA GLN A 18 -34.63 -1.86 2.22
C GLN A 18 -33.96 -3.21 1.89
N TYR A 19 -33.27 -3.28 0.77
CA TYR A 19 -32.30 -4.35 0.53
C TYR A 19 -31.12 -4.15 1.47
N THR A 20 -31.11 -4.85 2.59
CA THR A 20 -29.90 -4.99 3.40
C THR A 20 -28.92 -5.84 2.60
N VAL A 21 -27.96 -5.19 1.94
CA VAL A 21 -26.77 -5.89 1.44
C VAL A 21 -26.05 -6.37 2.69
N ALA A 22 -26.18 -7.66 3.00
CA ALA A 22 -25.38 -8.27 4.06
C ALA A 22 -23.91 -8.05 3.70
N ALA A 23 -23.17 -7.36 4.57
CA ALA A 23 -21.74 -7.22 4.40
C ALA A 23 -21.13 -8.63 4.28
N GLN A 24 -20.48 -8.93 3.17
CA GLN A 24 -19.88 -10.24 2.94
C GLN A 24 -18.88 -10.50 4.06
N SER A 25 -19.10 -11.55 4.86
CA SER A 25 -18.20 -11.91 5.94
C SER A 25 -16.82 -12.31 5.38
N ILE A 26 -15.75 -11.74 5.96
CA ILE A 26 -14.38 -12.09 5.57
C ILE A 26 -14.12 -13.55 5.93
N TYR A 27 -13.62 -14.32 4.96
CA TYR A 27 -13.20 -15.70 5.15
C TYR A 27 -11.76 -15.73 5.72
N PHE A 28 -11.53 -16.61 6.68
CA PHE A 28 -10.20 -16.88 7.24
C PHE A 28 -9.82 -18.32 6.95
N PRO A 29 -8.64 -18.55 6.32
CA PRO A 29 -8.18 -19.89 6.04
C PRO A 29 -7.82 -20.63 7.34
N PRO A 30 -7.94 -21.97 7.38
CA PRO A 30 -7.56 -22.76 8.54
C PRO A 30 -6.13 -22.47 8.99
N ILE A 31 -5.90 -22.47 10.31
CA ILE A 31 -4.55 -22.28 10.89
C ILE A 31 -3.61 -23.41 10.44
N ASN A 32 -4.14 -24.62 10.34
CA ASN A 32 -3.40 -25.75 9.78
C ASN A 32 -3.19 -25.57 8.27
N ASN A 33 -1.96 -25.30 7.87
CA ASN A 33 -1.59 -25.05 6.46
C ASN A 33 -1.70 -26.28 5.54
N ASN A 34 -1.93 -27.48 6.07
CA ASN A 34 -2.21 -28.68 5.27
C ASN A 34 -3.67 -28.72 4.79
N LEU A 35 -4.55 -27.94 5.38
CA LEU A 35 -5.93 -27.83 4.94
C LEU A 35 -6.06 -26.84 3.77
N MET A 36 -7.11 -27.05 2.97
CA MET A 36 -7.35 -26.21 1.81
C MET A 36 -7.71 -24.77 2.22
N TRP A 37 -7.19 -23.81 1.47
CA TRP A 37 -7.60 -22.41 1.50
C TRP A 37 -8.67 -22.20 0.43
N ASP A 38 -9.84 -21.69 0.82
CA ASP A 38 -10.93 -21.44 -0.12
C ASP A 38 -10.52 -20.50 -1.23
N THR A 39 -11.07 -20.76 -2.40
CA THR A 39 -10.88 -19.95 -3.59
C THR A 39 -12.19 -19.34 -4.05
N VAL A 40 -12.11 -18.29 -4.84
CA VAL A 40 -13.25 -17.74 -5.58
C VAL A 40 -12.82 -17.49 -7.03
N SER A 41 -13.63 -17.93 -7.98
CA SER A 41 -13.29 -17.75 -9.38
C SER A 41 -13.28 -16.26 -9.77
N PRO A 42 -12.27 -15.77 -10.50
CA PRO A 42 -12.28 -14.42 -11.06
C PRO A 42 -13.55 -14.14 -11.90
N ALA A 43 -14.03 -15.13 -12.65
CA ALA A 43 -15.26 -14.99 -13.45
C ALA A 43 -16.50 -14.71 -12.58
N THR A 44 -16.61 -15.35 -11.40
CA THR A 44 -17.71 -15.12 -10.46
C THR A 44 -17.69 -13.68 -9.91
N LEU A 45 -16.52 -13.04 -9.87
CA LEU A 45 -16.33 -11.64 -9.47
C LEU A 45 -16.54 -10.65 -10.63
N GLY A 46 -16.88 -11.14 -11.82
CA GLY A 46 -17.00 -10.31 -13.01
C GLY A 46 -15.68 -9.83 -13.60
N TRP A 47 -14.56 -10.50 -13.25
CA TRP A 47 -13.24 -10.14 -13.78
C TRP A 47 -13.06 -10.65 -15.20
N CYS A 48 -12.30 -9.94 -16.01
CA CYS A 48 -11.95 -10.31 -17.38
C CYS A 48 -10.87 -11.39 -17.40
N THR A 49 -11.28 -12.64 -17.32
CA THR A 49 -10.38 -13.80 -17.22
C THR A 49 -9.41 -13.93 -18.38
N ASN A 50 -9.80 -13.48 -19.58
CA ASN A 50 -8.96 -13.44 -20.78
C ASN A 50 -7.76 -12.46 -20.66
N ARG A 51 -7.71 -11.64 -19.62
CA ARG A 51 -6.61 -10.68 -19.36
C ARG A 51 -5.62 -11.17 -18.30
N ILE A 52 -5.90 -12.29 -17.65
CA ILE A 52 -5.06 -12.84 -16.56
C ILE A 52 -3.66 -13.21 -17.09
N ASP A 53 -3.57 -13.79 -18.29
CA ASP A 53 -2.28 -14.15 -18.87
C ASP A 53 -1.40 -12.93 -19.13
N SER A 54 -1.98 -11.78 -19.50
CA SER A 54 -1.24 -10.53 -19.64
C SER A 54 -0.61 -10.07 -18.32
N LEU A 55 -1.38 -10.15 -17.21
CA LEU A 55 -0.86 -9.87 -15.87
C LEU A 55 0.27 -10.85 -15.49
N TYR A 56 0.09 -12.15 -15.75
CA TYR A 56 1.13 -13.14 -15.43
C TYR A 56 2.39 -12.96 -16.27
N ASN A 57 2.26 -12.61 -17.55
CA ASN A 57 3.40 -12.29 -18.42
C ASN A 57 4.15 -11.05 -17.90
N PHE A 58 3.43 -9.99 -17.52
CA PHE A 58 4.05 -8.82 -16.89
C PHE A 58 4.82 -9.22 -15.62
N LEU A 59 4.20 -9.99 -14.72
CA LEU A 59 4.83 -10.42 -13.46
C LEU A 59 6.07 -11.28 -13.71
N ASN A 60 6.05 -12.14 -14.71
CA ASN A 60 7.19 -12.96 -15.11
C ASN A 60 8.36 -12.10 -15.62
N LEU A 61 8.07 -11.12 -16.48
CA LEU A 61 9.08 -10.15 -16.95
C LEU A 61 9.69 -9.34 -15.78
N GLN A 62 8.91 -9.10 -14.72
CA GLN A 62 9.39 -8.46 -13.49
C GLN A 62 10.05 -9.45 -12.51
N ARG A 63 10.44 -10.65 -12.94
CA ARG A 63 11.13 -11.67 -12.14
C ARG A 63 10.38 -12.06 -10.86
N SER A 64 9.06 -12.12 -10.93
CA SER A 64 8.24 -12.57 -9.80
C SER A 64 8.47 -14.06 -9.52
N LYS A 65 8.46 -14.45 -8.25
CA LYS A 65 8.50 -15.85 -7.78
C LYS A 65 7.11 -16.32 -7.36
N ALA A 66 6.34 -15.44 -6.74
CA ALA A 66 4.97 -15.72 -6.34
C ALA A 66 4.10 -14.48 -6.47
N PHE A 67 2.84 -14.68 -6.83
CA PHE A 67 1.82 -13.66 -6.85
C PHE A 67 0.51 -14.22 -6.31
N ILE A 68 -0.10 -13.53 -5.33
CA ILE A 68 -1.38 -13.93 -4.73
C ILE A 68 -2.29 -12.71 -4.64
N VAL A 69 -3.55 -12.92 -5.02
CA VAL A 69 -4.62 -11.94 -4.77
C VAL A 69 -5.71 -12.62 -3.96
N LEU A 70 -6.03 -12.02 -2.81
CA LEU A 70 -7.20 -12.40 -2.01
C LEU A 70 -8.33 -11.42 -2.25
N LYS A 71 -9.56 -11.93 -2.29
CA LYS A 71 -10.80 -11.16 -2.21
C LYS A 71 -11.58 -11.63 -0.98
N ASP A 72 -11.75 -10.74 -0.01
CA ASP A 72 -12.44 -11.01 1.26
C ASP A 72 -11.94 -12.31 1.93
N GLY A 73 -10.63 -12.53 1.88
CA GLY A 73 -9.93 -13.67 2.47
C GLY A 73 -9.82 -14.91 1.60
N LYS A 74 -10.57 -15.04 0.50
CA LYS A 74 -10.48 -16.16 -0.44
C LYS A 74 -9.46 -15.88 -1.54
N ILE A 75 -8.75 -16.91 -1.99
CA ILE A 75 -7.78 -16.78 -3.09
C ILE A 75 -8.55 -16.60 -4.41
N VAL A 76 -8.25 -15.52 -5.13
CA VAL A 76 -8.75 -15.25 -6.49
C VAL A 76 -7.69 -15.63 -7.53
N LEU A 77 -6.47 -15.15 -7.32
CA LEU A 77 -5.32 -15.46 -8.17
C LEU A 77 -4.20 -15.98 -7.30
N GLU A 78 -3.58 -17.05 -7.76
CA GLU A 78 -2.37 -17.59 -7.15
C GLU A 78 -1.48 -18.16 -8.26
N LYS A 79 -0.29 -17.58 -8.42
CA LYS A 79 0.68 -17.98 -9.44
C LYS A 79 2.07 -18.05 -8.85
N TYR A 80 2.76 -19.11 -9.19
CA TYR A 80 4.17 -19.33 -8.88
C TYR A 80 4.94 -19.42 -10.22
N PHE A 81 6.13 -18.87 -10.25
CA PHE A 81 6.94 -18.75 -11.45
C PHE A 81 8.19 -19.59 -11.33
N ASP A 82 8.71 -20.08 -12.45
CA ASP A 82 9.87 -20.97 -12.56
C ASP A 82 9.71 -22.20 -11.64
N ASN A 83 10.71 -22.51 -10.82
CA ASN A 83 10.72 -23.60 -9.85
C ASN A 83 10.14 -23.21 -8.48
N PHE A 84 9.54 -22.00 -8.34
CA PHE A 84 8.95 -21.59 -7.09
C PHE A 84 7.58 -22.24 -6.89
N THR A 85 7.26 -22.65 -5.66
CA THR A 85 6.02 -23.34 -5.32
C THR A 85 5.34 -22.71 -4.12
N LYS A 86 4.15 -23.17 -3.79
CA LYS A 86 3.41 -22.74 -2.57
C LYS A 86 4.19 -23.04 -1.28
N ASP A 87 5.16 -23.94 -1.31
CA ASP A 87 5.96 -24.33 -0.16
C ASP A 87 7.34 -23.67 -0.13
N SER A 88 7.72 -22.98 -1.19
CA SER A 88 8.98 -22.24 -1.26
C SER A 88 9.00 -21.09 -0.27
N ILE A 89 10.14 -20.89 0.38
CA ILE A 89 10.38 -19.82 1.36
C ILE A 89 11.17 -18.69 0.70
N TRP A 90 10.79 -17.45 0.97
CA TRP A 90 11.45 -16.26 0.46
C TRP A 90 11.50 -15.17 1.52
N TYR A 91 12.45 -14.25 1.40
CA TYR A 91 12.57 -13.12 2.33
C TYR A 91 11.59 -12.00 1.99
N TRP A 92 11.21 -11.24 3.03
CA TRP A 92 10.29 -10.10 2.88
C TRP A 92 11.02 -8.76 2.66
N ALA A 93 12.33 -8.72 2.83
CA ALA A 93 13.07 -7.47 2.90
C ALA A 93 12.36 -6.47 3.83
N SER A 94 12.29 -5.20 3.43
CA SER A 94 11.63 -4.16 4.23
C SER A 94 10.11 -4.32 4.38
N ALA A 95 9.44 -5.19 3.60
CA ALA A 95 8.04 -5.49 3.87
C ALA A 95 7.86 -6.14 5.26
N GLY A 96 8.89 -6.84 5.77
CA GLY A 96 8.91 -7.39 7.14
C GLY A 96 8.84 -6.34 8.26
N LYS A 97 9.17 -5.07 7.98
CA LYS A 97 9.02 -3.96 8.94
C LYS A 97 7.59 -3.85 9.46
N THR A 98 6.61 -4.20 8.65
CA THR A 98 5.20 -4.19 9.04
C THR A 98 4.88 -5.21 10.13
N ILE A 99 5.59 -6.36 10.17
CA ILE A 99 5.48 -7.32 11.28
C ILE A 99 6.06 -6.72 12.56
N THR A 100 7.21 -6.04 12.47
CA THR A 100 7.79 -5.33 13.63
C THR A 100 6.83 -4.27 14.17
N SER A 101 6.13 -3.54 13.29
CA SER A 101 5.06 -2.61 13.69
C SER A 101 3.96 -3.32 14.48
N PHE A 102 3.46 -4.46 13.98
CA PHE A 102 2.45 -5.26 14.69
C PHE A 102 2.95 -5.71 16.07
N LEU A 103 4.17 -6.27 16.15
CA LEU A 103 4.74 -6.76 17.39
C LEU A 103 4.96 -5.65 18.41
N THR A 104 5.36 -4.45 17.96
CA THR A 104 5.51 -3.29 18.85
C THR A 104 4.16 -2.84 19.42
N GLY A 105 3.12 -2.79 18.59
CA GLY A 105 1.76 -2.49 19.05
C GLY A 105 1.24 -3.54 20.04
N LYS A 106 1.53 -4.81 19.77
CA LYS A 106 1.16 -5.91 20.68
C LYS A 106 1.92 -5.83 22.02
N ALA A 107 3.21 -5.51 21.99
CA ALA A 107 3.99 -5.33 23.20
C ALA A 107 3.49 -4.12 24.04
N GLN A 108 3.05 -3.05 23.38
CA GLN A 108 2.39 -1.93 24.05
C GLN A 108 1.07 -2.34 24.69
N GLU A 109 0.20 -3.03 23.95
CA GLU A 109 -1.09 -3.52 24.47
C GLU A 109 -0.91 -4.42 25.68
N ASP A 110 0.10 -5.29 25.64
CA ASP A 110 0.40 -6.22 26.74
C ASP A 110 1.13 -5.55 27.92
N GLY A 111 1.43 -4.24 27.84
CA GLY A 111 2.05 -3.46 28.91
C GLY A 111 3.56 -3.66 29.05
N PHE A 112 4.23 -4.30 28.08
CA PHE A 112 5.68 -4.49 28.11
C PHE A 112 6.46 -3.21 27.81
N LEU A 113 5.90 -2.33 27.00
CA LEU A 113 6.50 -1.04 26.62
C LEU A 113 5.42 0.00 26.32
N SER A 114 5.84 1.27 26.23
CA SER A 114 5.09 2.33 25.56
C SER A 114 5.89 2.83 24.36
N ILE A 115 5.26 3.09 23.23
CA ILE A 115 5.97 3.68 22.08
C ILE A 115 6.52 5.08 22.38
N ASN A 116 6.04 5.72 23.43
CA ASN A 116 6.56 7.00 23.91
C ASN A 116 7.75 6.86 24.89
N ASP A 117 8.11 5.65 25.29
CA ASP A 117 9.30 5.41 26.09
C ASP A 117 10.54 5.79 25.26
N ALA A 118 11.53 6.37 25.93
CA ALA A 118 12.86 6.56 25.36
C ALA A 118 13.47 5.19 25.04
N SER A 119 14.04 5.02 23.85
CA SER A 119 14.62 3.75 23.40
C SER A 119 15.74 3.26 24.31
N LEU A 120 16.49 4.18 24.94
CA LEU A 120 17.55 3.85 25.90
C LEU A 120 17.07 3.04 27.10
N LYS A 121 15.77 3.09 27.45
CA LYS A 121 15.18 2.26 28.53
C LYS A 121 15.37 0.77 28.25
N TYR A 122 15.40 0.40 26.99
CA TYR A 122 15.52 -0.99 26.53
C TYR A 122 16.87 -1.31 25.90
N LEU A 123 17.54 -0.31 25.30
CA LEU A 123 18.83 -0.49 24.63
C LEU A 123 20.03 -0.20 25.55
N GLY A 124 19.77 0.44 26.70
CA GLY A 124 20.82 0.96 27.57
C GLY A 124 21.32 2.35 27.11
N THR A 125 22.03 3.05 28.00
CA THR A 125 22.67 4.33 27.70
C THR A 125 23.88 4.12 26.80
N GLY A 126 24.13 5.08 25.89
CA GLY A 126 25.26 5.01 24.94
C GLY A 126 25.02 4.06 23.76
N TRP A 127 23.78 3.74 23.48
CA TRP A 127 23.43 2.98 22.27
C TRP A 127 23.65 3.77 20.98
N THR A 128 23.83 5.11 21.12
CA THR A 128 24.21 6.03 20.05
C THR A 128 25.48 6.81 20.44
N THR A 129 26.03 7.61 19.50
CA THR A 129 27.06 8.63 19.80
C THR A 129 26.46 9.99 20.17
N CYS A 130 25.17 10.08 20.30
CA CYS A 130 24.47 11.30 20.72
C CYS A 130 24.85 11.68 22.14
N SER A 131 24.75 12.97 22.49
CA SER A 131 24.79 13.38 23.90
C SER A 131 23.62 12.75 24.69
N ALA A 132 23.75 12.62 26.01
CA ALA A 132 22.70 12.03 26.85
C ALA A 132 21.34 12.76 26.67
N THR A 133 21.35 14.07 26.48
CA THR A 133 20.14 14.88 26.25
C THR A 133 19.53 14.66 24.87
N GLN A 134 20.31 14.28 23.87
CA GLN A 134 19.80 13.92 22.55
C GLN A 134 19.27 12.49 22.53
N GLU A 135 20.02 11.55 23.12
CA GLU A 135 19.68 10.13 23.14
C GLU A 135 18.36 9.85 23.87
N ILE A 136 18.13 10.51 25.03
CA ILE A 136 16.89 10.32 25.83
C ILE A 136 15.63 10.76 25.08
N ASN A 137 15.75 11.65 24.11
CA ASN A 137 14.65 12.14 23.29
C ASN A 137 14.27 11.17 22.15
N ILE A 138 15.11 10.18 21.84
CA ILE A 138 14.79 9.19 20.81
C ILE A 138 13.87 8.13 21.40
N THR A 139 12.61 8.15 21.02
CA THR A 139 11.59 7.21 21.47
C THR A 139 11.41 6.04 20.49
N ILE A 140 10.78 4.97 20.95
CA ILE A 140 10.34 3.85 20.10
C ILE A 140 9.47 4.37 18.94
N ARG A 141 8.61 5.37 19.20
CA ARG A 141 7.81 6.02 18.18
C ARG A 141 8.68 6.65 17.08
N ASN A 142 9.78 7.31 17.42
CA ASN A 142 10.69 7.89 16.44
C ASN A 142 11.33 6.82 15.54
N GLN A 143 11.60 5.62 16.07
CA GLN A 143 12.09 4.49 15.26
C GLN A 143 10.97 3.96 14.33
N LEU A 144 9.73 3.84 14.81
CA LEU A 144 8.57 3.41 14.00
C LEU A 144 8.23 4.40 12.88
N THR A 145 8.42 5.69 13.10
CA THR A 145 8.05 6.77 12.17
C THR A 145 9.21 7.25 11.29
N MET A 146 10.41 6.67 11.45
CA MET A 146 11.63 7.06 10.74
C MET A 146 12.03 8.53 10.99
N THR A 147 11.87 9.00 12.24
CA THR A 147 12.15 10.39 12.64
C THR A 147 13.11 10.49 13.83
N SER A 148 14.01 9.53 13.97
CA SER A 148 14.99 9.48 15.07
C SER A 148 15.98 10.64 15.08
N GLY A 149 16.19 11.32 13.94
CA GLY A 149 17.18 12.38 13.80
C GLY A 149 18.61 11.86 13.65
N LEU A 150 18.82 10.53 13.61
CA LEU A 150 20.12 9.93 13.40
C LEU A 150 20.53 10.02 11.93
N ASN A 151 21.84 10.06 11.69
CA ASN A 151 22.45 10.23 10.38
C ASN A 151 22.33 8.94 9.55
N ASP A 152 21.45 8.94 8.56
CA ASP A 152 21.27 7.86 7.58
C ASP A 152 22.29 7.90 6.44
N GLY A 153 23.12 8.95 6.36
CA GLY A 153 24.20 9.11 5.38
C GLY A 153 25.52 8.44 5.77
N VAL A 154 25.53 7.62 6.83
CA VAL A 154 26.69 6.80 7.18
C VAL A 154 26.97 5.75 6.10
N PRO A 155 28.23 5.25 5.98
CA PRO A 155 28.61 4.31 4.90
C PRO A 155 27.72 3.05 4.84
N ASP A 156 27.27 2.54 5.98
CA ASP A 156 26.29 1.44 6.06
C ASP A 156 25.07 1.88 6.87
N ASN A 157 23.99 2.20 6.18
CA ASN A 157 22.70 2.58 6.74
C ASN A 157 22.05 1.49 7.64
N HIS A 158 22.57 0.26 7.60
CA HIS A 158 22.11 -0.85 8.43
C HIS A 158 22.94 -1.03 9.70
N CYS A 159 24.12 -0.43 9.80
CA CYS A 159 25.06 -0.60 10.90
C CYS A 159 24.44 -0.18 12.24
N THR A 160 24.22 -1.15 13.13
CA THR A 160 23.60 -0.94 14.45
C THR A 160 24.59 -0.71 15.60
N THR A 161 25.89 -0.64 15.30
CA THR A 161 26.88 -0.25 16.33
C THR A 161 26.72 1.23 16.67
N ASN A 162 26.99 1.59 17.92
CA ASN A 162 26.83 2.97 18.39
C ASN A 162 27.59 4.00 17.52
N THR A 163 28.78 3.64 17.03
CA THR A 163 29.61 4.51 16.17
C THR A 163 28.96 4.89 14.85
N CYS A 164 28.03 4.07 14.36
CA CYS A 164 27.22 4.34 13.17
C CYS A 164 25.96 5.18 13.47
N LEU A 165 25.52 5.21 14.73
CA LEU A 165 24.29 5.86 15.15
C LEU A 165 24.60 7.29 15.63
N GLN A 166 24.93 8.15 14.68
CA GLN A 166 25.39 9.52 14.90
C GLN A 166 24.24 10.51 14.87
N TYR A 167 24.31 11.57 15.67
CA TYR A 167 23.35 12.67 15.63
C TYR A 167 23.47 13.46 14.33
N LEU A 168 22.33 13.78 13.72
CA LEU A 168 22.25 14.69 12.57
C LEU A 168 21.27 15.84 12.80
N ALA A 169 20.10 15.55 13.37
CA ALA A 169 19.05 16.53 13.55
C ALA A 169 18.22 16.22 14.81
N PRO A 170 17.48 17.20 15.38
CA PRO A 170 16.53 16.90 16.43
C PRO A 170 15.48 15.86 15.98
N VAL A 171 15.00 15.06 16.92
CA VAL A 171 13.90 14.11 16.65
C VAL A 171 12.70 14.84 16.06
N ASN A 172 11.96 14.20 15.16
CA ASN A 172 10.76 14.71 14.48
C ASN A 172 10.99 15.93 13.55
N THR A 173 12.23 16.32 13.26
CA THR A 173 12.52 17.43 12.33
C THR A 173 12.97 16.96 10.95
N ARG A 174 13.30 15.67 10.82
CA ARG A 174 13.75 15.04 9.59
C ARG A 174 13.17 13.63 9.48
N TRP A 175 12.59 13.31 8.33
CA TRP A 175 12.25 11.93 7.98
C TRP A 175 13.41 11.32 7.22
N ALA A 176 13.87 10.16 7.65
CA ALA A 176 14.93 9.42 6.98
C ALA A 176 14.70 7.91 7.07
N TYR A 177 14.65 7.24 5.94
CA TYR A 177 14.50 5.78 5.89
C TYR A 177 15.79 5.10 6.37
N HIS A 178 16.03 5.18 7.68
CA HIS A 178 17.23 4.70 8.34
C HIS A 178 17.00 3.28 8.89
N ASN A 179 17.69 2.30 8.28
CA ASN A 179 17.48 0.91 8.63
C ASN A 179 17.99 0.54 10.03
N ALA A 180 19.10 1.13 10.48
CA ALA A 180 19.73 0.77 11.75
C ALA A 180 18.82 1.01 12.96
N PRO A 181 18.23 2.21 13.18
CA PRO A 181 17.27 2.41 14.30
C PRO A 181 16.06 1.49 14.22
N TYR A 182 15.56 1.20 13.00
CA TYR A 182 14.49 0.24 12.82
C TYR A 182 14.91 -1.16 13.29
N THR A 183 16.09 -1.64 12.88
CA THR A 183 16.57 -2.98 13.24
C THR A 183 16.70 -3.15 14.75
N LEU A 184 17.09 -2.09 15.46
CA LEU A 184 17.17 -2.09 16.93
C LEU A 184 15.83 -2.23 17.64
N LEU A 185 14.69 -2.05 16.97
CA LEU A 185 13.38 -2.40 17.54
C LEU A 185 13.26 -3.88 17.90
N GLU A 186 14.01 -4.77 17.21
CA GLU A 186 14.10 -6.18 17.60
C GLU A 186 14.67 -6.33 19.03
N GLN A 187 15.77 -5.62 19.31
CA GLN A 187 16.39 -5.65 20.65
C GLN A 187 15.48 -4.97 21.68
N VAL A 188 14.82 -3.86 21.31
CA VAL A 188 13.81 -3.22 22.17
C VAL A 188 12.71 -4.22 22.56
N LEU A 189 12.15 -4.91 21.58
CA LEU A 189 11.11 -5.92 21.80
C LEU A 189 11.61 -7.07 22.65
N SER A 190 12.81 -7.59 22.35
CA SER A 190 13.39 -8.70 23.09
C SER A 190 13.65 -8.34 24.57
N ASN A 191 14.17 -7.14 24.83
CA ASN A 191 14.44 -6.68 26.19
C ASN A 191 13.16 -6.30 26.96
N ALA A 192 12.15 -5.77 26.26
CA ALA A 192 10.86 -5.45 26.87
C ALA A 192 10.05 -6.71 27.23
N THR A 193 10.03 -7.70 26.36
CA THR A 193 9.19 -8.91 26.52
C THR A 193 9.90 -10.07 27.21
N GLY A 194 11.23 -10.02 27.34
CA GLY A 194 12.05 -11.14 27.82
C GLY A 194 12.13 -12.31 26.82
N GLN A 195 11.69 -12.15 25.58
CA GLN A 195 11.66 -13.17 24.52
C GLN A 195 12.47 -12.71 23.32
N ASN A 196 13.19 -13.63 22.67
CA ASN A 196 13.76 -13.31 21.36
C ASN A 196 12.64 -13.09 20.32
N ILE A 197 12.96 -12.37 19.25
CA ILE A 197 11.97 -11.95 18.25
C ILE A 197 11.20 -13.13 17.63
N ASN A 198 11.85 -14.29 17.42
CA ASN A 198 11.20 -15.47 16.87
C ASN A 198 10.18 -16.08 17.85
N ALA A 199 10.52 -16.18 19.14
CA ALA A 199 9.63 -16.66 20.17
C ALA A 199 8.44 -15.71 20.36
N TYR A 200 8.69 -14.41 20.41
CA TYR A 200 7.63 -13.43 20.53
C TYR A 200 6.71 -13.42 19.29
N THR A 201 7.27 -13.49 18.06
CA THR A 201 6.47 -13.62 16.83
C THR A 201 5.62 -14.89 16.84
N GLN A 202 6.15 -16.00 17.38
CA GLN A 202 5.41 -17.26 17.47
C GLN A 202 4.15 -17.10 18.33
N THR A 203 4.28 -16.50 19.52
CA THR A 203 3.17 -16.37 20.46
C THR A 203 2.18 -15.26 20.07
N ALA A 204 2.69 -14.09 19.68
CA ALA A 204 1.88 -12.92 19.40
C ALA A 204 1.12 -13.02 18.06
N LEU A 205 1.67 -13.73 17.05
CA LEU A 205 1.15 -13.72 15.69
C LEU A 205 0.88 -15.12 15.12
N LYS A 206 1.91 -15.99 15.10
CA LYS A 206 1.88 -17.20 14.27
C LYS A 206 0.90 -18.25 14.78
N ASN A 207 0.79 -18.45 16.09
CA ASN A 207 -0.08 -19.45 16.70
C ASN A 207 -1.57 -19.21 16.38
N LYS A 208 -1.94 -17.96 16.14
CA LYS A 208 -3.34 -17.55 15.93
C LYS A 208 -3.73 -17.44 14.45
N THR A 209 -2.74 -17.28 13.57
CA THR A 209 -3.01 -16.99 12.15
C THR A 209 -2.59 -18.11 11.20
N GLY A 210 -1.79 -19.07 11.67
CA GLY A 210 -1.16 -20.07 10.82
C GLY A 210 -0.06 -19.49 9.90
N ILE A 211 0.41 -18.27 10.16
CA ILE A 211 1.60 -17.73 9.49
C ILE A 211 2.80 -18.59 9.85
N THR A 212 3.54 -19.04 8.86
CA THR A 212 4.83 -19.70 9.02
C THR A 212 5.94 -18.74 8.65
N GLY A 213 7.11 -18.92 9.23
CA GLY A 213 8.27 -18.09 8.91
C GLY A 213 9.21 -17.91 10.10
N ILE A 214 10.33 -17.29 9.82
CA ILE A 214 11.42 -17.10 10.80
C ILE A 214 12.15 -15.79 10.50
N TRP A 215 12.56 -15.10 11.55
CA TRP A 215 13.50 -14.01 11.47
C TRP A 215 14.92 -14.55 11.39
N ILE A 216 15.69 -14.01 10.45
CA ILE A 216 17.12 -14.30 10.28
C ILE A 216 17.85 -12.98 10.20
N SER A 217 18.94 -12.82 10.94
CA SER A 217 19.71 -11.59 11.05
C SER A 217 21.05 -11.73 10.33
N PRO A 218 21.10 -11.54 8.99
CA PRO A 218 22.37 -11.54 8.25
C PRO A 218 23.06 -10.17 8.45
N GLY A 219 24.21 -10.17 9.12
CA GLY A 219 24.92 -8.94 9.46
C GLY A 219 24.08 -8.03 10.36
N PHE A 220 23.88 -6.78 9.94
CA PHE A 220 23.04 -5.81 10.63
C PHE A 220 21.57 -5.84 10.22
N ASN A 221 21.16 -6.71 9.29
CA ASN A 221 19.76 -6.80 8.88
C ASN A 221 18.99 -7.77 9.79
N ASN A 222 17.68 -7.54 9.88
CA ASN A 222 16.74 -8.49 10.43
C ASN A 222 15.63 -8.72 9.40
N LEU A 223 15.61 -9.91 8.80
CA LEU A 223 14.75 -10.25 7.68
C LEU A 223 13.80 -11.39 8.03
N PHE A 224 12.51 -11.19 7.76
CA PHE A 224 11.53 -12.25 7.90
C PHE A 224 11.48 -13.10 6.63
N TYR A 225 11.59 -14.40 6.78
CA TYR A 225 11.49 -15.39 5.70
C TYR A 225 10.21 -16.21 5.88
N SER A 226 9.42 -16.34 4.83
CA SER A 226 8.21 -17.16 4.87
C SER A 226 7.75 -17.61 3.49
N LYS A 227 6.67 -18.43 3.46
CA LYS A 227 5.92 -18.73 2.23
C LYS A 227 5.08 -17.52 1.81
N ALA A 228 4.76 -17.42 0.50
CA ALA A 228 3.90 -16.34 -0.02
C ALA A 228 2.51 -16.32 0.61
N ARG A 229 1.91 -17.49 0.88
CA ARG A 229 0.63 -17.58 1.58
C ARG A 229 0.70 -17.03 3.02
N SER A 230 1.84 -17.10 3.68
CA SER A 230 2.03 -16.47 5.01
C SER A 230 2.00 -14.95 4.92
N MET A 231 2.57 -14.35 3.87
CA MET A 231 2.47 -12.92 3.61
C MET A 231 1.02 -12.51 3.30
N ALA A 232 0.28 -13.34 2.56
CA ALA A 232 -1.14 -13.10 2.30
C ALA A 232 -2.00 -13.18 3.58
N ARG A 233 -1.70 -14.13 4.49
CA ARG A 233 -2.35 -14.20 5.82
C ARG A 233 -2.11 -12.93 6.65
N PHE A 234 -0.90 -12.39 6.61
CA PHE A 234 -0.59 -11.15 7.31
C PHE A 234 -1.34 -9.96 6.72
N GLY A 235 -1.42 -9.88 5.38
CA GLY A 235 -2.26 -8.89 4.72
C GLY A 235 -3.74 -9.02 5.09
N LEU A 236 -4.27 -10.24 5.15
CA LEU A 236 -5.65 -10.52 5.56
C LEU A 236 -5.92 -10.10 7.01
N LEU A 237 -4.98 -10.36 7.93
CA LEU A 237 -5.07 -9.90 9.31
C LEU A 237 -5.28 -8.38 9.38
N TYR A 238 -4.47 -7.63 8.63
CA TYR A 238 -4.58 -6.16 8.59
C TYR A 238 -5.82 -5.68 7.84
N GLN A 239 -6.25 -6.36 6.78
CA GLN A 239 -7.51 -6.07 6.09
C GLN A 239 -8.69 -6.14 7.07
N ASN A 240 -8.66 -7.05 8.03
CA ASN A 240 -9.67 -7.20 9.08
C ASN A 240 -9.26 -6.56 10.41
N LYS A 241 -8.51 -5.45 10.37
CA LYS A 241 -8.18 -4.63 11.55
C LYS A 241 -7.56 -5.43 12.71
N CYS A 242 -6.66 -6.35 12.39
CA CYS A 242 -5.96 -7.25 13.32
C CYS A 242 -6.88 -8.22 14.08
N ILE A 243 -8.03 -8.57 13.49
CA ILE A 243 -8.91 -9.63 13.97
C ILE A 243 -8.78 -10.83 13.03
N TRP A 244 -8.58 -12.03 13.58
CA TRP A 244 -8.52 -13.29 12.85
C TRP A 244 -9.64 -14.23 13.32
N GLY A 245 -10.65 -14.41 12.49
CA GLY A 245 -11.86 -15.12 12.90
C GLY A 245 -12.54 -14.42 14.07
N THR A 246 -12.57 -15.08 15.23
CA THR A 246 -13.08 -14.53 16.49
C THR A 246 -12.00 -13.94 17.40
N ASP A 247 -10.71 -14.16 17.06
CA ASP A 247 -9.59 -13.71 17.87
C ASP A 247 -9.15 -12.29 17.48
N THR A 248 -9.23 -11.34 18.40
CA THR A 248 -8.61 -10.01 18.22
C THR A 248 -7.16 -10.09 18.68
N LEU A 249 -6.22 -10.06 17.71
CA LEU A 249 -4.80 -10.18 17.98
C LEU A 249 -4.19 -8.88 18.51
N LEU A 250 -4.69 -7.75 18.06
CA LEU A 250 -4.30 -6.41 18.52
C LEU A 250 -5.55 -5.59 18.78
N ARG A 251 -5.85 -5.38 20.07
CA ARG A 251 -7.05 -4.69 20.57
C ARG A 251 -6.88 -3.17 20.62
N ASP A 252 -5.63 -2.70 20.71
CA ASP A 252 -5.34 -1.26 20.69
C ASP A 252 -5.68 -0.66 19.31
N THR A 253 -6.97 -0.32 19.16
CA THR A 253 -7.46 0.30 17.93
C THR A 253 -6.87 1.68 17.70
N SER A 254 -6.41 2.37 18.74
CA SER A 254 -5.73 3.66 18.63
C SER A 254 -4.36 3.47 17.97
N TYR A 255 -3.57 2.50 18.44
CA TYR A 255 -2.29 2.15 17.83
C TYR A 255 -2.47 1.71 16.37
N THR A 256 -3.40 0.78 16.11
CA THR A 256 -3.66 0.28 14.75
C THR A 256 -4.04 1.41 13.82
N ARG A 257 -4.92 2.31 14.24
CA ARG A 257 -5.31 3.49 13.46
C ARG A 257 -4.13 4.43 13.22
N GLN A 258 -3.31 4.71 14.23
CA GLN A 258 -2.13 5.57 14.08
C GLN A 258 -1.08 4.95 13.16
N SER A 259 -0.89 3.62 13.22
CA SER A 259 0.06 2.91 12.38
C SER A 259 -0.28 2.99 10.88
N LEU A 260 -1.58 3.11 10.55
CA LEU A 260 -2.12 3.17 9.18
C LEU A 260 -2.56 4.59 8.77
N ASN A 261 -2.12 5.62 9.48
CA ASN A 261 -2.30 7.01 9.11
C ASN A 261 -0.95 7.73 9.08
N SER A 262 -0.92 8.90 8.43
CA SER A 262 0.29 9.73 8.40
C SER A 262 0.77 9.99 9.83
N SER A 263 1.96 9.49 10.13
CA SER A 263 2.52 9.53 11.49
C SER A 263 3.18 10.87 11.83
N GLN A 264 3.47 11.67 10.83
CA GLN A 264 4.14 12.97 10.90
C GLN A 264 3.91 13.74 9.59
N THR A 265 4.30 15.02 9.54
CA THR A 265 4.05 15.93 8.40
C THR A 265 5.19 16.02 7.39
N LEU A 266 6.32 15.35 7.65
CA LEU A 266 7.50 15.37 6.77
C LEU A 266 7.32 14.45 5.56
N ASN A 267 6.79 13.24 5.79
CA ASN A 267 6.42 12.27 4.76
C ASN A 267 5.02 11.75 5.03
N TYR A 268 4.01 12.36 4.40
CA TYR A 268 2.60 12.00 4.62
C TYR A 268 2.26 10.55 4.27
N SER A 269 3.04 9.94 3.37
CA SER A 269 2.85 8.55 2.94
C SER A 269 3.50 7.51 3.86
N TYR A 270 3.83 7.87 5.13
CA TYR A 270 4.45 6.94 6.05
C TYR A 270 3.75 6.92 7.43
N GLY A 271 3.31 5.72 7.81
CA GLY A 271 2.73 5.43 9.12
C GLY A 271 3.79 4.86 10.09
N TYR A 272 3.41 3.87 10.91
CA TYR A 272 4.34 3.11 11.73
C TYR A 272 4.88 1.92 10.92
N LEU A 273 5.95 2.16 10.14
CA LEU A 273 6.57 1.19 9.23
C LEU A 273 5.66 0.71 8.08
N TRP A 274 4.58 1.42 7.80
CA TRP A 274 3.68 1.19 6.69
C TRP A 274 3.75 2.30 5.66
N TRP A 275 3.73 1.96 4.38
CA TRP A 275 3.53 2.89 3.28
C TRP A 275 2.04 3.12 3.05
N LEU A 276 1.64 4.39 2.95
CA LEU A 276 0.24 4.84 2.83
C LEU A 276 0.02 5.50 1.49
N ASN A 277 -0.93 4.97 0.69
CA ASN A 277 -1.25 5.53 -0.62
C ASN A 277 -2.13 6.77 -0.53
N ALA A 278 -2.28 7.46 -1.68
CA ALA A 278 -3.15 8.62 -1.91
C ALA A 278 -3.02 9.73 -0.86
N LYS A 279 -1.83 9.91 -0.32
CA LYS A 279 -1.50 11.09 0.48
C LYS A 279 -1.05 12.23 -0.45
N GLN A 280 -1.03 13.46 0.09
CA GLN A 280 -0.66 14.64 -0.69
C GLN A 280 0.77 14.62 -1.22
N SER A 281 1.66 13.84 -0.57
CA SER A 281 3.04 13.69 -0.98
C SER A 281 3.69 12.44 -0.37
N TYR A 282 4.82 12.05 -0.93
CA TYR A 282 5.69 11.00 -0.40
C TYR A 282 7.16 11.37 -0.53
N MET A 283 7.99 10.70 0.24
CA MET A 283 9.45 10.72 0.11
C MET A 283 9.95 9.32 -0.18
N VAL A 284 11.09 9.22 -0.85
CA VAL A 284 11.75 7.94 -1.12
C VAL A 284 12.98 7.79 -0.24
N PRO A 285 13.43 6.56 0.07
CA PRO A 285 14.67 6.33 0.78
C PRO A 285 15.84 7.06 0.13
N THR A 286 16.81 7.48 0.93
CA THR A 286 18.04 8.20 0.56
C THR A 286 17.86 9.63 0.06
N LEU A 287 16.63 10.06 -0.25
CA LEU A 287 16.35 11.42 -0.72
C LEU A 287 15.57 12.21 0.33
N GLN A 288 15.85 13.52 0.39
CA GLN A 288 15.09 14.48 1.21
C GLN A 288 14.06 15.26 0.38
N THR A 289 13.88 14.88 -0.89
CA THR A 289 12.91 15.51 -1.79
C THR A 289 11.52 15.01 -1.49
N VAL A 290 10.59 15.94 -1.29
CA VAL A 290 9.16 15.68 -1.16
C VAL A 290 8.55 15.64 -2.57
N ILE A 291 7.97 14.50 -2.93
CA ILE A 291 7.35 14.26 -4.24
C ILE A 291 5.83 14.42 -4.07
N PRO A 292 5.18 15.32 -4.82
CA PRO A 292 3.73 15.52 -4.74
C PRO A 292 2.95 14.30 -5.22
N GLY A 293 1.77 14.05 -4.61
CA GLY A 293 0.81 13.05 -5.04
C GLY A 293 1.03 11.66 -4.45
N ALA A 294 0.31 10.70 -4.98
CA ALA A 294 0.34 9.29 -4.56
C ALA A 294 1.53 8.54 -5.17
N TYR A 295 2.17 7.66 -4.39
CA TYR A 295 3.24 6.81 -4.92
C TYR A 295 2.73 5.64 -5.80
N ALA A 296 1.45 5.29 -5.69
CA ALA A 296 0.79 4.26 -6.48
C ALA A 296 -0.60 4.74 -6.93
N PRO A 297 -0.69 5.69 -7.90
CA PRO A 297 -1.96 6.29 -8.31
C PRO A 297 -2.98 5.29 -8.89
N ALA A 298 -2.54 4.16 -9.44
CA ALA A 298 -3.44 3.11 -9.92
C ALA A 298 -4.07 2.28 -8.79
N ALA A 299 -3.50 2.32 -7.59
CA ALA A 299 -4.04 1.59 -6.45
C ALA A 299 -5.22 2.35 -5.81
N PRO A 300 -6.14 1.66 -5.10
CA PRO A 300 -7.19 2.31 -4.31
C PRO A 300 -6.63 3.36 -3.34
N THR A 301 -7.41 4.41 -3.09
CA THR A 301 -6.96 5.54 -2.27
C THR A 301 -6.71 5.16 -0.80
N ASP A 302 -7.38 4.14 -0.31
CA ASP A 302 -7.23 3.61 1.05
C ASP A 302 -6.19 2.50 1.16
N MET A 303 -5.43 2.24 0.07
CA MET A 303 -4.40 1.22 0.06
C MET A 303 -3.25 1.60 0.99
N TYR A 304 -2.78 0.63 1.76
CA TYR A 304 -1.52 0.68 2.49
C TYR A 304 -0.70 -0.58 2.22
N ALA A 305 0.62 -0.48 2.36
CA ALA A 305 1.49 -1.55 1.93
C ALA A 305 2.76 -1.70 2.77
N GLY A 306 3.22 -2.94 2.93
CA GLY A 306 4.60 -3.28 3.20
C GLY A 306 5.32 -3.47 1.87
N ILE A 307 6.36 -2.65 1.63
CA ILE A 307 7.14 -2.67 0.39
C ILE A 307 8.60 -2.83 0.73
N GLY A 308 9.24 -3.82 0.13
CA GLY A 308 10.64 -4.16 0.37
C GLY A 308 11.45 -4.24 -0.91
N LYS A 309 12.77 -4.12 -0.75
CA LYS A 309 13.75 -4.27 -1.81
C LYS A 309 13.46 -5.50 -2.66
N ASN A 310 13.76 -5.41 -3.95
CA ASN A 310 13.50 -6.45 -4.93
C ASN A 310 12.00 -6.75 -5.14
N GLY A 311 11.12 -5.83 -4.75
CA GLY A 311 9.68 -5.93 -4.99
C GLY A 311 8.96 -6.93 -4.09
N GLN A 312 9.41 -7.13 -2.85
CA GLN A 312 8.61 -7.85 -1.87
C GLN A 312 7.46 -6.94 -1.45
N ILE A 313 6.23 -7.28 -1.80
CA ILE A 313 5.07 -6.40 -1.64
C ILE A 313 3.93 -7.19 -0.99
N VAL A 314 3.36 -6.60 0.06
CA VAL A 314 2.03 -6.91 0.57
C VAL A 314 1.24 -5.62 0.59
N SER A 315 0.25 -5.47 -0.27
CA SER A 315 -0.64 -4.31 -0.31
C SER A 315 -2.06 -4.72 0.03
N ILE A 316 -2.72 -3.88 0.83
CA ILE A 316 -4.04 -4.10 1.35
C ILE A 316 -4.93 -2.93 0.91
N ALA A 317 -6.05 -3.22 0.27
CA ALA A 317 -7.05 -2.25 -0.16
C ALA A 317 -8.41 -2.58 0.50
N PRO A 318 -8.68 -2.05 1.69
CA PRO A 318 -9.88 -2.42 2.47
C PRO A 318 -11.19 -2.15 1.72
N SER A 319 -11.33 -1.02 1.04
CA SER A 319 -12.55 -0.68 0.27
C SER A 319 -12.86 -1.67 -0.85
N LYS A 320 -11.85 -2.38 -1.34
CA LYS A 320 -11.99 -3.41 -2.37
C LYS A 320 -12.04 -4.82 -1.79
N GLY A 321 -11.78 -5.00 -0.50
CA GLY A 321 -11.61 -6.32 0.12
C GLY A 321 -10.43 -7.10 -0.47
N LEU A 322 -9.38 -6.41 -0.90
CA LEU A 322 -8.25 -7.02 -1.61
C LEU A 322 -6.98 -7.03 -0.76
N VAL A 323 -6.28 -8.16 -0.82
CA VAL A 323 -4.88 -8.30 -0.42
C VAL A 323 -4.09 -8.77 -1.64
N VAL A 324 -3.02 -8.06 -1.97
CA VAL A 324 -2.16 -8.38 -3.12
C VAL A 324 -0.75 -8.62 -2.62
N VAL A 325 -0.21 -9.78 -2.93
CA VAL A 325 1.14 -10.20 -2.55
C VAL A 325 1.98 -10.46 -3.79
N ARG A 326 3.18 -9.93 -3.80
CA ARG A 326 4.22 -10.32 -4.74
C ARG A 326 5.51 -10.61 -3.98
N MET A 327 6.13 -11.74 -4.26
CA MET A 327 7.51 -12.07 -3.91
C MET A 327 8.33 -12.27 -5.17
N GLY A 328 9.59 -11.85 -5.17
CA GLY A 328 10.43 -12.06 -6.35
C GLY A 328 11.84 -11.52 -6.21
N GLU A 329 12.59 -11.60 -7.30
CA GLU A 329 13.90 -10.99 -7.47
C GLU A 329 13.76 -9.52 -7.87
N SER A 330 14.91 -8.84 -8.00
CA SER A 330 14.95 -7.44 -8.42
C SER A 330 14.19 -7.24 -9.72
N PRO A 331 13.17 -6.37 -9.73
CA PRO A 331 12.48 -6.02 -10.97
C PRO A 331 13.40 -5.26 -11.92
N VAL A 332 12.91 -4.94 -13.10
CA VAL A 332 13.67 -4.20 -14.10
C VAL A 332 14.06 -2.80 -13.58
N ASP A 333 13.17 -2.15 -12.82
CA ASP A 333 13.43 -0.90 -12.09
C ASP A 333 13.96 -1.21 -10.67
N ASN A 334 15.26 -1.33 -10.53
CA ASN A 334 15.93 -1.74 -9.28
C ASN A 334 16.02 -0.61 -8.25
N ASN A 335 14.87 -0.16 -7.72
CA ASN A 335 14.81 0.83 -6.65
C ASN A 335 14.78 0.20 -5.26
N GLU A 336 15.32 0.91 -4.24
CA GLU A 336 15.31 0.48 -2.83
C GLU A 336 13.89 0.17 -2.33
N VAL A 337 12.93 1.04 -2.66
CA VAL A 337 11.49 0.80 -2.47
C VAL A 337 10.81 0.92 -3.84
N PRO A 338 10.36 -0.20 -4.44
CA PRO A 338 9.89 -0.23 -5.82
C PRO A 338 8.43 0.24 -5.93
N PHE A 339 8.17 1.52 -5.73
CA PHE A 339 6.85 2.14 -5.87
C PHE A 339 6.29 1.98 -7.28
N LEU A 340 7.14 2.14 -8.30
CA LEU A 340 6.72 1.99 -9.69
C LEU A 340 6.20 0.58 -9.95
N LEU A 341 6.90 -0.46 -9.48
CA LEU A 341 6.41 -1.83 -9.60
C LEU A 341 5.07 -2.02 -8.87
N CYS A 342 4.93 -1.47 -7.66
CA CYS A 342 3.67 -1.52 -6.91
C CYS A 342 2.53 -0.90 -7.73
N ASN A 343 2.74 0.29 -8.31
CA ASN A 343 1.76 0.94 -9.17
C ASN A 343 1.44 0.10 -10.42
N LYS A 344 2.44 -0.42 -11.10
CA LYS A 344 2.27 -1.25 -12.30
C LYS A 344 1.53 -2.56 -12.01
N ILE A 345 1.72 -3.18 -10.85
CA ILE A 345 0.92 -4.33 -10.42
C ILE A 345 -0.55 -3.94 -10.32
N TRP A 346 -0.87 -2.80 -9.72
CA TRP A 346 -2.25 -2.32 -9.60
C TRP A 346 -2.86 -1.92 -10.95
N GLU A 347 -2.10 -1.31 -11.86
CA GLU A 347 -2.56 -1.04 -13.24
C GLU A 347 -3.00 -2.34 -13.94
N ASN A 348 -2.13 -3.36 -13.93
CA ASN A 348 -2.42 -4.65 -14.55
C ASN A 348 -3.55 -5.40 -13.84
N LEU A 349 -3.63 -5.31 -12.51
CA LEU A 349 -4.72 -5.93 -11.75
C LEU A 349 -6.06 -5.24 -12.03
N ASN A 350 -6.11 -3.91 -12.11
CA ASN A 350 -7.31 -3.16 -12.52
C ASN A 350 -7.77 -3.58 -13.92
N TYR A 351 -6.83 -3.79 -14.84
CA TYR A 351 -7.14 -4.30 -16.18
C TYR A 351 -7.79 -5.68 -16.13
N VAL A 352 -7.30 -6.58 -15.28
CA VAL A 352 -7.89 -7.91 -15.04
C VAL A 352 -9.23 -7.82 -14.34
N MET A 353 -9.36 -6.97 -13.33
CA MET A 353 -10.61 -6.82 -12.58
C MET A 353 -11.75 -6.26 -13.42
N CYS A 354 -11.48 -5.78 -14.62
CA CYS A 354 -12.48 -5.09 -15.43
C CYS A 354 -13.23 -4.06 -14.60
N SER A 355 -12.56 -3.53 -13.54
CA SER A 355 -13.11 -2.39 -12.85
C SER A 355 -13.49 -1.43 -13.95
N SER A 356 -14.78 -1.15 -14.04
CA SER A 356 -15.31 -0.26 -15.06
C SER A 356 -14.39 0.96 -15.03
N SER A 357 -13.47 1.00 -16.00
CA SER A 357 -12.94 2.27 -16.40
C SER A 357 -14.18 3.12 -16.47
N SER A 358 -14.21 4.19 -15.72
CA SER A 358 -15.17 5.20 -15.99
C SER A 358 -15.01 5.41 -17.50
N ASN A 359 -15.97 4.98 -18.35
CA ASN A 359 -15.93 5.21 -19.78
C ASN A 359 -16.16 6.71 -19.99
N ASN A 360 -15.33 7.54 -19.35
CA ASN A 360 -15.41 8.98 -19.49
C ASN A 360 -14.87 9.34 -20.89
N THR A 361 -15.64 10.12 -21.59
CA THR A 361 -15.20 10.75 -22.83
C THR A 361 -14.93 12.22 -22.53
N TYR A 362 -13.68 12.61 -22.64
CA TYR A 362 -13.23 13.99 -22.55
C TYR A 362 -13.13 14.55 -23.98
N THR A 363 -13.95 15.51 -24.32
CA THR A 363 -13.90 16.12 -25.66
C THR A 363 -13.37 17.54 -25.57
N PHE A 364 -12.25 17.78 -26.23
CA PHE A 364 -11.73 19.12 -26.43
C PHE A 364 -12.56 19.81 -27.52
N ILE A 365 -13.25 20.89 -27.15
CA ILE A 365 -14.18 21.62 -28.04
C ILE A 365 -13.79 23.07 -28.26
N GLY A 366 -12.80 23.57 -27.50
CA GLY A 366 -12.37 24.95 -27.50
C GLY A 366 -11.26 25.27 -28.50
N ASN A 367 -10.44 26.26 -28.15
CA ASN A 367 -9.23 26.66 -28.89
C ASN A 367 -8.13 27.06 -27.91
N GLY A 368 -6.91 26.56 -28.08
CA GLY A 368 -5.75 26.89 -27.26
C GLY A 368 -5.34 25.76 -26.31
N ASN A 369 -4.95 26.09 -25.09
CA ASN A 369 -4.25 25.19 -24.19
C ASN A 369 -5.13 24.07 -23.61
N TRP A 370 -4.53 22.89 -23.50
CA TRP A 370 -5.10 21.69 -22.90
C TRP A 370 -5.54 21.87 -21.43
N ASN A 371 -4.74 22.58 -20.63
CA ASN A 371 -4.98 22.79 -19.20
C ASN A 371 -6.04 23.88 -18.89
N VAL A 372 -6.79 24.36 -19.87
CA VAL A 372 -7.87 25.31 -19.70
C VAL A 372 -9.21 24.57 -19.71
N ALA A 373 -9.90 24.53 -18.56
CA ALA A 373 -11.12 23.74 -18.39
C ALA A 373 -12.25 24.13 -19.37
N SER A 374 -12.41 25.42 -19.71
CA SER A 374 -13.41 25.90 -20.65
C SER A 374 -13.21 25.41 -22.09
N ASN A 375 -12.04 24.85 -22.42
CA ASN A 375 -11.78 24.24 -23.71
C ASN A 375 -12.32 22.80 -23.81
N TRP A 376 -12.80 22.23 -22.71
CA TRP A 376 -13.32 20.87 -22.62
C TRP A 376 -14.83 20.84 -22.45
N SER A 377 -15.48 19.81 -23.00
CA SER A 377 -16.88 19.53 -22.72
C SER A 377 -17.07 19.37 -21.21
N ASN A 378 -18.16 19.94 -20.68
CA ASN A 378 -18.47 19.95 -19.24
C ASN A 378 -17.39 20.59 -18.34
N ASN A 379 -16.51 21.44 -18.89
CA ASN A 379 -15.40 22.09 -18.20
C ASN A 379 -14.48 21.11 -17.42
N THR A 380 -14.36 19.88 -17.92
CA THR A 380 -13.61 18.84 -17.23
C THR A 380 -12.37 18.45 -18.04
N ILE A 381 -11.20 18.82 -17.51
CA ILE A 381 -9.89 18.44 -18.09
C ILE A 381 -9.64 16.95 -17.82
N PRO A 382 -9.11 16.16 -18.80
CA PRO A 382 -8.68 14.80 -18.53
C PRO A 382 -7.63 14.73 -17.42
N PRO A 383 -7.60 13.68 -16.60
CA PRO A 383 -6.54 13.48 -15.62
C PRO A 383 -5.18 13.32 -16.33
N ALA A 384 -4.09 13.74 -15.69
CA ALA A 384 -2.74 13.67 -16.24
C ALA A 384 -2.32 12.25 -16.68
N ILE A 385 -2.92 11.23 -16.06
CA ILE A 385 -2.85 9.82 -16.49
C ILE A 385 -4.27 9.39 -16.83
N LEU A 386 -4.56 9.26 -18.13
CA LEU A 386 -5.86 8.79 -18.59
C LEU A 386 -6.01 7.30 -18.29
N PRO A 387 -6.97 6.89 -17.44
CA PRO A 387 -7.11 5.49 -17.05
C PRO A 387 -7.69 4.64 -18.19
N SER A 388 -7.46 3.33 -18.14
CA SER A 388 -8.00 2.35 -19.08
C SER A 388 -9.50 2.52 -19.26
N GLY A 389 -9.98 2.54 -20.51
CA GLY A 389 -11.38 2.71 -20.94
C GLY A 389 -11.83 4.17 -21.09
N ASP A 390 -11.10 5.13 -20.56
CA ASP A 390 -11.37 6.52 -20.81
C ASP A 390 -10.91 6.92 -22.22
N GLN A 391 -11.59 7.89 -22.80
CA GLN A 391 -11.34 8.37 -24.15
C GLN A 391 -11.12 9.88 -24.15
N VAL A 392 -10.13 10.32 -24.88
CA VAL A 392 -9.95 11.74 -25.24
C VAL A 392 -10.25 11.92 -26.73
N ILE A 393 -11.11 12.86 -27.05
CA ILE A 393 -11.43 13.27 -28.42
C ILE A 393 -10.99 14.71 -28.61
N ILE A 394 -10.06 14.95 -29.54
CA ILE A 394 -9.63 16.30 -29.90
C ILE A 394 -10.48 16.78 -31.09
N ASN A 395 -11.39 17.70 -30.78
CA ASN A 395 -12.30 18.29 -31.77
C ASN A 395 -12.45 19.80 -31.53
N PRO A 396 -11.37 20.59 -31.67
CA PRO A 396 -11.44 22.02 -31.51
C PRO A 396 -12.44 22.69 -32.46
N ILE A 397 -12.86 23.89 -32.11
CA ILE A 397 -13.70 24.74 -33.01
C ILE A 397 -13.10 24.86 -34.40
N ALA A 398 -13.90 25.33 -35.38
CA ALA A 398 -13.42 25.59 -36.73
C ALA A 398 -12.24 26.57 -36.68
N ASN A 399 -11.16 26.26 -37.41
CA ASN A 399 -9.90 27.00 -37.42
C ASN A 399 -9.17 27.11 -36.06
N GLY A 400 -9.62 26.38 -35.05
CA GLY A 400 -8.96 26.27 -33.76
C GLY A 400 -7.94 25.13 -33.68
N ALA A 401 -7.15 25.10 -32.59
CA ALA A 401 -6.22 24.05 -32.28
C ALA A 401 -6.32 23.64 -30.82
N CYS A 402 -6.06 22.37 -30.52
CA CYS A 402 -5.77 21.92 -29.17
C CYS A 402 -4.25 21.89 -28.98
N ILE A 403 -3.75 22.61 -27.99
CA ILE A 403 -2.32 22.69 -27.66
C ILE A 403 -2.08 21.89 -26.37
N LEU A 404 -1.45 20.72 -26.48
CA LEU A 404 -1.02 19.97 -25.30
C LEU A 404 0.20 20.66 -24.68
N ASN A 405 -0.02 21.48 -23.69
CA ASN A 405 1.00 22.28 -22.99
C ASN A 405 1.41 21.68 -21.63
N THR A 406 0.99 20.45 -21.34
CA THR A 406 1.29 19.69 -20.10
C THR A 406 1.73 18.28 -20.44
N ALA A 407 2.20 17.52 -19.44
CA ALA A 407 2.42 16.08 -19.63
C ALA A 407 1.08 15.33 -19.59
N GLN A 408 0.86 14.43 -20.56
CA GLN A 408 -0.30 13.55 -20.63
C GLN A 408 0.14 12.11 -20.87
N ILE A 409 -0.37 11.18 -20.07
CA ILE A 409 -0.14 9.74 -20.24
C ILE A 409 -1.47 9.10 -20.64
N ILE A 410 -1.46 8.34 -21.71
CA ILE A 410 -2.58 7.48 -22.13
C ILE A 410 -2.23 6.06 -21.70
N SER A 411 -2.94 5.54 -20.69
CA SER A 411 -2.71 4.20 -20.16
C SER A 411 -3.17 3.14 -21.17
N ASN A 412 -2.60 1.93 -21.04
CA ASN A 412 -3.06 0.79 -21.83
C ASN A 412 -4.58 0.57 -21.65
N GLY A 413 -5.31 0.48 -22.77
CA GLY A 413 -6.77 0.38 -22.81
C GLY A 413 -7.53 1.72 -22.72
N ALA A 414 -6.83 2.86 -22.59
CA ALA A 414 -7.39 4.18 -22.89
C ALA A 414 -7.19 4.52 -24.35
N SER A 415 -7.94 5.50 -24.86
CA SER A 415 -7.79 5.93 -26.24
C SER A 415 -7.73 7.45 -26.37
N MET A 416 -7.00 7.90 -27.38
CA MET A 416 -6.99 9.29 -27.81
C MET A 416 -7.15 9.37 -29.31
N SER A 417 -8.03 10.23 -29.78
CA SER A 417 -8.27 10.45 -31.20
C SER A 417 -8.32 11.93 -31.51
N VAL A 418 -7.92 12.27 -32.72
CA VAL A 418 -8.07 13.62 -33.29
C VAL A 418 -9.11 13.54 -34.38
N ALA A 419 -10.15 14.35 -34.31
CA ALA A 419 -11.20 14.39 -35.32
C ALA A 419 -10.65 14.84 -36.67
N ALA A 420 -11.23 14.33 -37.74
CA ALA A 420 -10.75 14.59 -39.11
C ALA A 420 -10.70 16.11 -39.39
N GLY A 421 -9.58 16.57 -39.94
CA GLY A 421 -9.35 17.97 -40.29
C GLY A 421 -9.14 18.91 -39.06
N LYS A 422 -8.86 18.38 -37.87
CA LYS A 422 -8.63 19.18 -36.68
C LYS A 422 -7.14 19.26 -36.33
N ASN A 423 -6.75 20.37 -35.71
CA ASN A 423 -5.37 20.64 -35.34
C ASN A 423 -5.08 20.23 -33.88
N PHE A 424 -4.05 19.39 -33.69
CA PHE A 424 -3.50 19.04 -32.40
C PHE A 424 -1.99 19.35 -32.39
N ILE A 425 -1.56 20.18 -31.44
CA ILE A 425 -0.18 20.67 -31.34
C ILE A 425 0.43 20.13 -30.05
N LEU A 426 1.57 19.47 -30.17
CA LEU A 426 2.33 18.94 -29.03
C LEU A 426 3.38 19.96 -28.60
N MET A 427 3.21 20.56 -27.43
CA MET A 427 4.18 21.40 -26.74
C MET A 427 4.59 20.80 -25.37
N GLY A 428 3.84 19.83 -24.88
CA GLY A 428 4.13 19.01 -23.73
C GLY A 428 4.46 17.56 -24.09
N ASN A 429 4.66 16.72 -23.08
CA ASN A 429 4.98 15.31 -23.27
C ASN A 429 3.70 14.46 -23.41
N LEU A 430 3.57 13.72 -24.51
CA LEU A 430 2.54 12.71 -24.70
C LEU A 430 3.18 11.33 -24.65
N ILE A 431 2.74 10.48 -23.71
CA ILE A 431 3.16 9.09 -23.58
C ILE A 431 1.94 8.21 -23.84
N VAL A 432 2.05 7.27 -24.76
CA VAL A 432 1.03 6.27 -25.03
C VAL A 432 1.61 4.89 -24.71
N ASN A 433 0.99 4.21 -23.73
CA ASN A 433 1.40 2.90 -23.24
C ASN A 433 0.58 1.78 -23.87
#